data_150d0dcde07602bcbe9b31631b59b69d
#
_entry.id   150d0dcde07602bcbe9b31631b59b69d
#
_cell.length_a   1.000
_cell.length_b   1.000
_cell.length_c   1.000
_cell.angle_alpha   90.00
_cell.angle_beta   90.00
_cell.angle_gamma   90.00
#
_symmetry.space_group_name_H-M   'P 1'
#
loop_
_entity.id
_entity.type
_entity.pdbx_description
1 polymer ?
#
loop_
_entity_poly.entity_id
_entity_poly.type
_entity_poly.pdbx_seq_one_letter_code
_entity_poly.pdbx_strand_id
1 'polypeptide(L)'
;MDLRVRLIQDYYEGESIQALAGIYGVARKTIYKWLERHDAEGVAGLADRSRVPRHCPGKVSDEVVAHIVAARHRWHWGPRKLRVKLAAAHPSIAWPAESTIGEVLKRAGLTHRRKPRVRTPPYGQPFAAVDGANQTWCADFKGWFRTGDGTRCDPLTITDAHSRYLLRCHLTPKCDGTHVAAVFDACFREHGLPLVIHTDNGTPFASRAPGGLSRVSMEWVKLGIVAERSRPASPQDNGRHERMHSTLKQSTLKPPERNPRRQQDAFDRFQHEYNHERPHESLGDATPSACYRPSPRPMPRQVPELEYADDCEVRRVSQQGSVKMRGARTFVSEIFAYEWLGLRPLDERYFEVLYGPVRLGFLDAREHTFHRALHLALRRRLGLEEA
;
A
#
# COMPACT_ATOMS: atom_id res chain seq x y z
N MET A 1 -47.49 -0.02 22.66
CA MET A 1 -48.77 0.00 21.94
C MET A 1 -49.86 -0.64 22.81
N ASP A 2 -49.63 -1.77 23.39
CA ASP A 2 -50.59 -2.53 24.21
C ASP A 2 -51.21 -1.75 25.39
N LEU A 3 -50.38 -1.03 26.18
CA LEU A 3 -50.88 -0.21 27.31
C LEU A 3 -51.80 0.93 26.90
N ARG A 4 -51.61 1.53 25.73
CA ARG A 4 -52.47 2.60 25.24
C ARG A 4 -53.80 2.06 24.75
N VAL A 5 -53.80 0.90 24.14
CA VAL A 5 -55.02 0.19 23.74
C VAL A 5 -55.86 -0.19 24.98
N ARG A 6 -55.24 -0.74 26.00
CA ARG A 6 -55.91 -1.05 27.26
C ARG A 6 -56.54 0.19 27.93
N LEU A 7 -55.77 1.28 28.01
CA LEU A 7 -56.27 2.53 28.57
C LEU A 7 -57.53 3.02 27.84
N ILE A 8 -57.57 2.91 26.49
CA ILE A 8 -58.74 3.27 25.70
C ILE A 8 -59.90 2.33 25.96
N GLN A 9 -59.64 1.01 26.10
CA GLN A 9 -60.69 0.05 26.46
C GLN A 9 -61.28 0.34 27.83
N ASP A 10 -60.45 0.54 28.86
CA ASP A 10 -60.92 0.83 30.24
C ASP A 10 -61.76 2.15 30.27
N TYR A 11 -61.43 3.14 29.42
CA TYR A 11 -62.21 4.33 29.27
C TYR A 11 -63.62 4.05 28.72
N TYR A 12 -63.74 3.20 27.70
CA TYR A 12 -65.02 2.84 27.11
C TYR A 12 -65.81 1.86 28.02
N GLU A 13 -65.15 1.20 28.92
CA GLU A 13 -65.75 0.37 29.99
C GLU A 13 -66.31 1.21 31.17
N GLY A 14 -66.06 2.55 31.14
CA GLY A 14 -66.66 3.49 32.08
C GLY A 14 -65.69 4.05 33.14
N GLU A 15 -64.42 3.78 33.04
CA GLU A 15 -63.43 4.35 33.96
C GLU A 15 -63.23 5.85 33.72
N SER A 16 -63.13 6.59 34.84
CA SER A 16 -62.94 8.02 34.78
C SER A 16 -61.51 8.40 34.36
N ILE A 17 -61.37 9.55 33.62
CA ILE A 17 -60.06 10.11 33.21
C ILE A 17 -59.12 10.27 34.43
N GLN A 18 -59.66 10.58 35.59
CA GLN A 18 -58.88 10.76 36.83
C GLN A 18 -58.34 9.40 37.37
N ALA A 19 -59.15 8.35 37.32
CA ALA A 19 -58.75 7.01 37.68
C ALA A 19 -57.72 6.47 36.73
N LEU A 20 -57.93 6.59 35.41
CA LEU A 20 -57.01 6.18 34.37
C LEU A 20 -55.66 6.90 34.48
N ALA A 21 -55.62 8.20 34.81
CA ALA A 21 -54.39 8.93 35.04
C ALA A 21 -53.57 8.36 36.19
N GLY A 22 -54.24 7.88 37.25
CA GLY A 22 -53.61 7.21 38.38
C GLY A 22 -53.11 5.81 38.04
N ILE A 23 -53.97 4.98 37.41
CA ILE A 23 -53.69 3.58 37.05
C ILE A 23 -52.50 3.50 36.07
N TYR A 24 -52.49 4.31 35.04
CA TYR A 24 -51.48 4.27 33.95
C TYR A 24 -50.31 5.21 34.16
N GLY A 25 -50.29 6.02 35.23
CA GLY A 25 -49.20 6.96 35.53
C GLY A 25 -49.01 8.05 34.48
N VAL A 26 -50.08 8.48 33.79
CA VAL A 26 -50.03 9.46 32.71
C VAL A 26 -50.86 10.71 33.03
N ALA A 27 -50.42 11.86 32.49
CA ALA A 27 -51.21 13.10 32.69
C ALA A 27 -52.56 13.04 31.97
N ARG A 28 -53.61 13.58 32.61
CA ARG A 28 -54.96 13.68 32.01
C ARG A 28 -54.95 14.19 30.59
N LYS A 29 -54.13 15.21 30.29
CA LYS A 29 -53.95 15.77 28.94
C LYS A 29 -53.49 14.74 27.94
N THR A 30 -52.65 13.78 28.37
CA THR A 30 -52.15 12.68 27.53
C THR A 30 -53.27 11.70 27.17
N ILE A 31 -54.19 11.42 28.12
CA ILE A 31 -55.34 10.55 27.89
C ILE A 31 -56.29 11.16 26.87
N TYR A 32 -56.67 12.43 27.02
CA TYR A 32 -57.47 13.14 26.04
C TYR A 32 -56.87 13.13 24.64
N LYS A 33 -55.58 13.35 24.54
CA LYS A 33 -54.86 13.27 23.28
C LYS A 33 -54.91 11.88 22.65
N TRP A 34 -54.88 10.81 23.46
CA TRP A 34 -54.97 9.45 22.92
C TRP A 34 -56.39 9.09 22.51
N LEU A 35 -57.39 9.53 23.26
CA LEU A 35 -58.79 9.40 22.88
C LEU A 35 -59.08 10.10 21.55
N GLU A 36 -58.70 11.35 21.44
CA GLU A 36 -58.84 12.14 20.17
C GLU A 36 -58.21 11.44 18.96
N ARG A 37 -57.01 10.86 19.18
CA ARG A 37 -56.35 10.12 18.13
C ARG A 37 -57.00 8.79 17.80
N HIS A 38 -57.51 8.12 18.80
CA HIS A 38 -58.22 6.87 18.61
C HIS A 38 -59.55 7.11 17.88
N ASP A 39 -60.25 8.14 18.22
CA ASP A 39 -61.51 8.53 17.54
C ASP A 39 -61.30 8.89 16.11
N ALA A 40 -60.16 9.56 15.78
CA ALA A 40 -59.85 10.00 14.42
C ALA A 40 -59.23 8.88 13.53
N GLU A 41 -58.38 8.04 14.07
CA GLU A 41 -57.53 7.12 13.30
C GLU A 41 -57.59 5.64 13.81
N GLY A 42 -58.48 5.35 14.77
CA GLY A 42 -58.59 4.05 15.41
C GLY A 42 -57.31 3.66 16.19
N VAL A 43 -57.08 2.38 16.33
CA VAL A 43 -55.89 1.84 17.03
C VAL A 43 -54.59 2.33 16.39
N ALA A 44 -54.56 2.61 15.08
CA ALA A 44 -53.38 3.13 14.39
C ALA A 44 -52.97 4.52 14.90
N GLY A 45 -53.90 5.36 15.33
CA GLY A 45 -53.66 6.68 15.93
C GLY A 45 -52.90 6.65 17.26
N LEU A 46 -52.87 5.48 17.95
CA LEU A 46 -52.16 5.29 19.19
C LEU A 46 -50.66 5.01 19.00
N ALA A 47 -50.22 4.79 17.76
CA ALA A 47 -48.79 4.62 17.44
C ALA A 47 -47.98 5.90 17.68
N ASP A 48 -46.70 5.75 17.99
CA ASP A 48 -45.83 6.91 18.10
C ASP A 48 -45.67 7.59 16.75
N ARG A 49 -46.02 8.87 16.68
CA ARG A 49 -45.78 9.69 15.48
C ARG A 49 -44.30 10.07 15.40
N SER A 50 -43.78 10.19 14.18
CA SER A 50 -42.41 10.67 13.95
C SER A 50 -42.19 12.02 14.66
N ARG A 51 -41.06 12.11 15.38
CA ARG A 51 -40.59 13.33 16.06
C ARG A 51 -39.70 14.18 15.16
N VAL A 52 -39.50 13.76 13.91
CA VAL A 52 -38.67 14.49 12.93
C VAL A 52 -39.35 15.83 12.64
N PRO A 53 -38.64 16.96 12.72
CA PRO A 53 -39.16 18.26 12.35
C PRO A 53 -39.67 18.24 10.90
N ARG A 54 -40.87 18.87 10.67
CA ARG A 54 -41.46 18.95 9.32
C ARG A 54 -40.60 19.78 8.35
N HIS A 55 -39.82 20.71 8.90
CA HIS A 55 -38.91 21.57 8.17
C HIS A 55 -37.51 21.42 8.75
N CYS A 56 -36.56 20.99 7.91
CA CYS A 56 -35.14 20.82 8.26
C CYS A 56 -34.32 21.69 7.27
N PRO A 57 -34.03 22.97 7.60
CA PRO A 57 -33.33 23.89 6.69
C PRO A 57 -31.95 23.37 6.22
N GLY A 58 -31.29 22.56 7.05
CA GLY A 58 -29.98 21.96 6.74
C GLY A 58 -30.03 20.55 6.11
N LYS A 59 -31.23 20.08 5.68
CA LYS A 59 -31.35 18.77 5.01
C LYS A 59 -30.63 18.81 3.65
N VAL A 60 -29.73 17.87 3.42
CA VAL A 60 -29.10 17.67 2.11
C VAL A 60 -30.17 17.35 1.08
N SER A 61 -30.15 18.01 -0.09
CA SER A 61 -31.12 17.77 -1.17
C SER A 61 -31.03 16.33 -1.68
N ASP A 62 -32.12 15.80 -2.16
CA ASP A 62 -32.22 14.44 -2.67
C ASP A 62 -31.31 14.24 -3.90
N GLU A 63 -31.08 15.28 -4.69
CA GLU A 63 -30.10 15.29 -5.80
C GLU A 63 -28.66 15.08 -5.31
N VAL A 64 -28.24 15.83 -4.30
CA VAL A 64 -26.89 15.69 -3.70
C VAL A 64 -26.73 14.30 -3.06
N VAL A 65 -27.78 13.77 -2.42
CA VAL A 65 -27.79 12.40 -1.89
C VAL A 65 -27.58 11.39 -3.02
N ALA A 66 -28.29 11.54 -4.14
CA ALA A 66 -28.14 10.63 -5.30
C ALA A 66 -26.72 10.65 -5.86
N HIS A 67 -26.10 11.82 -6.00
CA HIS A 67 -24.70 11.93 -6.42
C HIS A 67 -23.74 11.23 -5.47
N ILE A 68 -23.91 11.41 -4.15
CA ILE A 68 -23.06 10.77 -3.12
C ILE A 68 -23.21 9.24 -3.20
N VAL A 69 -24.42 8.74 -3.32
CA VAL A 69 -24.69 7.29 -3.40
C VAL A 69 -24.12 6.69 -4.69
N ALA A 70 -24.34 7.33 -5.83
CA ALA A 70 -23.81 6.91 -7.13
C ALA A 70 -22.26 6.87 -7.11
N ALA A 71 -21.63 7.92 -6.59
CA ALA A 71 -20.19 8.00 -6.43
C ALA A 71 -19.64 6.89 -5.50
N ARG A 72 -20.37 6.57 -4.44
CA ARG A 72 -20.01 5.48 -3.52
C ARG A 72 -20.07 4.11 -4.21
N HIS A 73 -21.09 3.84 -5.01
CA HIS A 73 -21.20 2.60 -5.78
C HIS A 73 -20.08 2.48 -6.82
N ARG A 74 -19.73 3.59 -7.49
CA ARG A 74 -18.67 3.60 -8.50
C ARG A 74 -17.28 3.36 -7.93
N TRP A 75 -16.88 4.10 -6.88
CA TRP A 75 -15.48 4.11 -6.39
C TRP A 75 -15.28 3.38 -5.06
N HIS A 76 -16.31 3.04 -4.33
CA HIS A 76 -16.24 2.44 -3.00
C HIS A 76 -15.40 3.25 -1.97
N TRP A 77 -15.15 4.54 -2.23
CA TRP A 77 -14.33 5.39 -1.38
C TRP A 77 -15.09 5.91 -0.15
N GLY A 78 -14.31 6.34 0.87
CA GLY A 78 -14.85 6.99 2.07
C GLY A 78 -15.28 8.44 1.83
N PRO A 79 -16.01 9.06 2.79
CA PRO A 79 -16.62 10.39 2.66
C PRO A 79 -15.65 11.47 2.19
N ARG A 80 -14.42 11.55 2.76
CA ARG A 80 -13.42 12.56 2.40
C ARG A 80 -13.07 12.51 0.92
N LYS A 81 -12.72 11.34 0.40
CA LYS A 81 -12.35 11.18 -1.02
C LYS A 81 -13.51 11.45 -1.96
N LEU A 82 -14.72 11.01 -1.57
CA LEU A 82 -15.92 11.30 -2.34
C LEU A 82 -16.18 12.80 -2.41
N ARG A 83 -16.03 13.51 -1.30
CA ARG A 83 -16.20 14.97 -1.27
C ARG A 83 -15.23 15.68 -2.21
N VAL A 84 -13.94 15.33 -2.15
CA VAL A 84 -12.91 15.92 -3.04
C VAL A 84 -13.24 15.67 -4.51
N LYS A 85 -13.56 14.42 -4.86
CA LYS A 85 -13.86 14.04 -6.25
C LYS A 85 -15.14 14.70 -6.77
N LEU A 86 -16.20 14.72 -5.97
CA LEU A 86 -17.47 15.33 -6.31
C LEU A 86 -17.36 16.86 -6.44
N ALA A 87 -16.60 17.52 -5.57
CA ALA A 87 -16.34 18.95 -5.66
C ALA A 87 -15.60 19.33 -6.95
N ALA A 88 -14.63 18.50 -7.36
CA ALA A 88 -13.91 18.71 -8.62
C ALA A 88 -14.80 18.44 -9.86
N ALA A 89 -15.69 17.44 -9.79
CA ALA A 89 -16.57 17.09 -10.90
C ALA A 89 -17.76 18.06 -11.06
N HIS A 90 -18.27 18.60 -9.95
CA HIS A 90 -19.44 19.47 -9.92
C HIS A 90 -19.17 20.71 -9.05
N PRO A 91 -18.35 21.66 -9.51
CA PRO A 91 -17.93 22.83 -8.71
C PRO A 91 -19.06 23.80 -8.38
N SER A 92 -20.18 23.74 -9.09
CA SER A 92 -21.37 24.56 -8.83
C SER A 92 -22.22 24.09 -7.65
N ILE A 93 -21.98 22.86 -7.16
CA ILE A 93 -22.74 22.27 -6.05
C ILE A 93 -22.00 22.53 -4.74
N ALA A 94 -22.72 23.08 -3.75
CA ALA A 94 -22.21 23.20 -2.39
C ALA A 94 -22.22 21.83 -1.68
N TRP A 95 -21.11 21.14 -1.69
CA TRP A 95 -21.00 19.79 -1.09
C TRP A 95 -20.99 19.85 0.43
N PRO A 96 -21.75 18.98 1.11
CA PRO A 96 -21.78 18.93 2.56
C PRO A 96 -20.44 18.46 3.16
N ALA A 97 -20.29 18.68 4.47
CA ALA A 97 -19.12 18.22 5.22
C ALA A 97 -18.96 16.69 5.16
N GLU A 98 -17.75 16.21 5.37
CA GLU A 98 -17.40 14.78 5.33
C GLU A 98 -18.24 13.95 6.31
N SER A 99 -18.52 14.48 7.50
CA SER A 99 -19.41 13.86 8.50
C SER A 99 -20.82 13.67 7.96
N THR A 100 -21.35 14.69 7.30
CA THR A 100 -22.69 14.64 6.69
C THR A 100 -22.75 13.62 5.54
N ILE A 101 -21.72 13.56 4.68
CA ILE A 101 -21.59 12.52 3.66
C ILE A 101 -21.56 11.14 4.32
N GLY A 102 -20.82 10.99 5.44
CA GLY A 102 -20.78 9.76 6.21
C GLY A 102 -22.16 9.32 6.72
N GLU A 103 -22.98 10.25 7.22
CA GLU A 103 -24.35 9.96 7.66
C GLU A 103 -25.29 9.63 6.48
N VAL A 104 -25.14 10.28 5.32
CA VAL A 104 -25.88 9.93 4.10
C VAL A 104 -25.57 8.48 3.72
N LEU A 105 -24.30 8.11 3.65
CA LEU A 105 -23.86 6.74 3.31
C LEU A 105 -24.32 5.71 4.34
N LYS A 106 -24.36 6.07 5.62
CA LYS A 106 -24.84 5.21 6.69
C LYS A 106 -26.34 4.95 6.57
N ARG A 107 -27.15 5.99 6.30
CA ARG A 107 -28.60 5.87 6.04
C ARG A 107 -28.89 5.03 4.80
N ALA A 108 -28.05 5.12 3.78
CA ALA A 108 -28.13 4.28 2.57
C ALA A 108 -27.62 2.84 2.78
N GLY A 109 -27.18 2.44 3.98
CA GLY A 109 -26.65 1.09 4.27
C GLY A 109 -25.27 0.82 3.64
N LEU A 110 -24.57 1.85 3.18
CA LEU A 110 -23.31 1.74 2.43
C LEU A 110 -22.06 1.85 3.33
N THR A 111 -22.22 1.80 4.64
CA THR A 111 -21.11 1.82 5.61
C THR A 111 -21.01 0.51 6.36
N HIS A 112 -19.78 0.03 6.54
CA HIS A 112 -19.50 -1.13 7.40
C HIS A 112 -18.81 -0.66 8.70
N ARG A 113 -19.25 -1.16 9.84
CA ARG A 113 -18.62 -0.89 11.13
C ARG A 113 -17.22 -1.53 11.13
N ARG A 114 -16.18 -0.72 11.12
CA ARG A 114 -14.80 -1.20 11.26
C ARG A 114 -14.50 -1.41 12.75
N LYS A 115 -13.90 -2.56 13.10
CA LYS A 115 -13.32 -2.74 14.43
C LYS A 115 -12.17 -1.72 14.59
N PRO A 116 -12.09 -1.00 15.71
CA PRO A 116 -10.97 -0.12 15.98
C PRO A 116 -9.67 -0.95 15.98
N ARG A 117 -8.68 -0.52 15.20
CA ARG A 117 -7.34 -1.09 15.24
C ARG A 117 -6.52 -0.31 16.24
N VAL A 118 -5.92 -1.01 17.20
CA VAL A 118 -4.86 -0.43 18.03
C VAL A 118 -3.70 -0.09 17.09
N ARG A 119 -3.34 1.19 17.01
CA ARG A 119 -2.21 1.66 16.22
C ARG A 119 -0.99 1.70 17.12
N THR A 120 0.00 0.85 16.86
CA THR A 120 1.33 1.03 17.42
C THR A 120 1.98 2.19 16.67
N PRO A 121 2.51 3.22 17.35
CA PRO A 121 3.25 4.29 16.70
C PRO A 121 4.43 3.70 15.91
N PRO A 122 4.73 4.17 14.70
CA PRO A 122 5.91 3.72 13.97
C PRO A 122 7.16 4.14 14.77
N TYR A 123 8.14 3.26 14.90
CA TYR A 123 9.41 3.52 15.55
C TYR A 123 10.27 4.58 14.83
N GLY A 124 9.92 4.93 13.62
CA GLY A 124 10.52 5.95 12.78
C GLY A 124 9.63 6.25 11.58
N GLN A 125 9.99 7.23 10.78
CA GLN A 125 9.34 7.52 9.50
C GLN A 125 10.21 6.94 8.38
N PRO A 126 9.95 5.70 7.90
CA PRO A 126 10.63 5.18 6.72
C PRO A 126 10.40 6.13 5.56
N PHE A 127 11.43 6.35 4.76
CA PHE A 127 11.43 7.32 3.64
C PHE A 127 11.25 8.80 4.04
N ALA A 128 11.62 9.18 5.26
CA ALA A 128 11.56 10.59 5.71
C ALA A 128 12.43 11.53 4.84
N ALA A 129 13.52 11.01 4.28
CA ALA A 129 14.44 11.73 3.41
C ALA A 129 14.04 11.71 1.93
N VAL A 130 12.90 11.08 1.56
CA VAL A 130 12.45 11.04 0.16
C VAL A 130 11.59 12.27 -0.12
N ASP A 131 12.17 13.26 -0.75
CA ASP A 131 11.58 14.58 -1.04
C ASP A 131 11.24 14.78 -2.53
N GLY A 132 11.61 13.85 -3.41
CA GLY A 132 11.35 13.88 -4.85
C GLY A 132 10.92 12.57 -5.47
N ALA A 133 10.21 12.67 -6.60
CA ALA A 133 9.85 11.51 -7.41
C ALA A 133 11.11 10.81 -7.94
N ASN A 134 11.04 9.48 -8.05
CA ASN A 134 12.12 8.60 -8.53
C ASN A 134 13.40 8.58 -7.65
N GLN A 135 13.38 9.18 -6.47
CA GLN A 135 14.46 8.94 -5.51
C GLN A 135 14.41 7.51 -4.99
N THR A 136 13.24 7.04 -4.59
CA THR A 136 13.07 5.66 -4.11
C THR A 136 11.81 5.04 -4.71
N TRP A 137 11.98 3.91 -5.39
CA TRP A 137 10.88 3.04 -5.73
C TRP A 137 10.76 1.91 -4.71
N CYS A 138 9.53 1.56 -4.35
CA CYS A 138 9.25 0.42 -3.49
C CYS A 138 8.66 -0.71 -4.35
N ALA A 139 9.18 -1.92 -4.21
CA ALA A 139 8.67 -3.09 -4.91
C ALA A 139 8.35 -4.22 -3.93
N ASP A 140 7.21 -4.86 -4.13
CA ASP A 140 6.75 -5.94 -3.27
C ASP A 140 5.75 -6.85 -4.00
N PHE A 141 5.71 -8.12 -3.58
CA PHE A 141 4.69 -9.06 -4.01
C PHE A 141 3.49 -8.99 -3.07
N LYS A 142 2.30 -8.85 -3.65
CA LYS A 142 1.04 -8.84 -2.87
C LYS A 142 0.76 -10.15 -2.14
N GLY A 143 1.49 -11.19 -2.48
CA GLY A 143 1.18 -12.56 -2.13
C GLY A 143 0.21 -13.21 -3.14
N TRP A 144 0.35 -14.52 -3.29
CA TRP A 144 -0.34 -15.27 -4.32
C TRP A 144 -1.86 -15.41 -4.08
N PHE A 145 -2.60 -15.57 -5.15
CA PHE A 145 -4.00 -15.97 -5.18
C PHE A 145 -4.28 -16.84 -6.42
N ARG A 146 -5.51 -17.30 -6.57
CA ARG A 146 -5.94 -18.01 -7.78
C ARG A 146 -7.05 -17.25 -8.49
N THR A 147 -6.99 -17.20 -9.80
CA THR A 147 -8.10 -16.77 -10.66
C THR A 147 -9.22 -17.80 -10.69
N GLY A 148 -10.37 -17.45 -11.24
CA GLY A 148 -11.55 -18.33 -11.28
C GLY A 148 -11.33 -19.66 -12.01
N ASP A 149 -10.38 -19.72 -12.96
CA ASP A 149 -9.93 -20.92 -13.64
C ASP A 149 -8.90 -21.76 -12.85
N GLY A 150 -8.58 -21.35 -11.62
CA GLY A 150 -7.63 -22.03 -10.73
C GLY A 150 -6.16 -21.67 -10.95
N THR A 151 -5.81 -20.82 -11.94
CA THR A 151 -4.43 -20.42 -12.21
C THR A 151 -3.86 -19.61 -11.06
N ARG A 152 -2.67 -19.99 -10.56
CA ARG A 152 -1.93 -19.25 -9.55
C ARG A 152 -1.33 -17.98 -10.15
N CYS A 153 -1.40 -16.92 -9.39
CA CYS A 153 -0.95 -15.58 -9.74
C CYS A 153 -0.22 -14.92 -8.58
N ASP A 154 0.94 -14.34 -8.85
CA ASP A 154 1.76 -13.61 -7.88
C ASP A 154 1.91 -12.14 -8.36
N PRO A 155 1.07 -11.19 -7.89
CA PRO A 155 1.13 -9.80 -8.34
C PRO A 155 2.37 -9.09 -7.80
N LEU A 156 3.20 -8.58 -8.71
CA LEU A 156 4.28 -7.66 -8.41
C LEU A 156 3.78 -6.22 -8.55
N THR A 157 4.04 -5.41 -7.54
CA THR A 157 3.71 -3.98 -7.55
C THR A 157 4.96 -3.16 -7.35
N ILE A 158 5.08 -2.06 -8.11
CA ILE A 158 6.18 -1.10 -8.01
C ILE A 158 5.56 0.28 -7.84
N THR A 159 5.96 1.00 -6.80
CA THR A 159 5.44 2.34 -6.49
C THR A 159 6.56 3.34 -6.28
N ASP A 160 6.35 4.58 -6.66
CA ASP A 160 7.21 5.69 -6.25
C ASP A 160 6.90 6.11 -4.80
N ALA A 161 7.93 6.16 -3.96
CA ALA A 161 7.76 6.41 -2.52
C ALA A 161 7.31 7.84 -2.22
N HIS A 162 7.68 8.83 -3.04
CA HIS A 162 7.30 10.23 -2.88
C HIS A 162 5.86 10.48 -3.34
N SER A 163 5.60 10.33 -4.62
CA SER A 163 4.33 10.65 -5.28
C SER A 163 3.24 9.62 -5.05
N ARG A 164 3.55 8.45 -4.50
CA ARG A 164 2.64 7.29 -4.39
C ARG A 164 2.22 6.71 -5.74
N TYR A 165 2.80 7.15 -6.84
CA TYR A 165 2.47 6.69 -8.18
C TYR A 165 2.71 5.19 -8.28
N LEU A 166 1.71 4.43 -8.69
CA LEU A 166 1.80 3.00 -8.95
C LEU A 166 2.36 2.80 -10.36
N LEU A 167 3.68 2.58 -10.44
CA LEU A 167 4.42 2.40 -11.69
C LEU A 167 4.03 1.12 -12.40
N ARG A 168 3.83 0.04 -11.62
CA ARG A 168 3.41 -1.29 -12.13
C ARG A 168 2.53 -2.01 -11.14
N CYS A 169 1.53 -2.68 -11.66
CA CYS A 169 0.78 -3.73 -10.99
C CYS A 169 0.66 -4.89 -11.96
N HIS A 170 1.64 -5.81 -11.92
CA HIS A 170 1.80 -6.84 -12.93
C HIS A 170 1.62 -8.24 -12.35
N LEU A 171 0.83 -9.05 -13.04
CA LEU A 171 0.58 -10.42 -12.68
C LEU A 171 1.74 -11.29 -13.17
N THR A 172 2.52 -11.83 -12.25
CA THR A 172 3.56 -12.80 -12.59
C THR A 172 3.06 -14.24 -12.36
N PRO A 173 3.39 -15.17 -13.24
CA PRO A 173 3.04 -16.58 -13.03
C PRO A 173 3.86 -17.22 -11.91
N LYS A 174 5.04 -16.67 -11.64
CA LYS A 174 5.97 -17.11 -10.59
C LYS A 174 6.72 -15.93 -10.00
N CYS A 175 7.01 -16.04 -8.72
CA CYS A 175 7.89 -15.12 -8.00
C CYS A 175 9.37 -15.54 -8.21
N ASP A 176 9.91 -15.34 -9.41
CA ASP A 176 11.29 -15.66 -9.77
C ASP A 176 12.02 -14.47 -10.42
N GLY A 177 13.36 -14.59 -10.51
CA GLY A 177 14.21 -13.51 -11.01
C GLY A 177 13.96 -13.14 -12.47
N THR A 178 13.61 -14.09 -13.33
CA THR A 178 13.41 -13.85 -14.77
C THR A 178 12.17 -13.00 -15.02
N HIS A 179 11.04 -13.37 -14.41
CA HIS A 179 9.79 -12.60 -14.56
C HIS A 179 9.93 -11.20 -13.94
N VAL A 180 10.56 -11.10 -12.77
CA VAL A 180 10.79 -9.82 -12.10
C VAL A 180 11.70 -8.91 -12.92
N ALA A 181 12.81 -9.43 -13.46
CA ALA A 181 13.72 -8.65 -14.31
C ALA A 181 12.99 -8.07 -15.54
N ALA A 182 12.15 -8.88 -16.21
CA ALA A 182 11.38 -8.41 -17.36
C ALA A 182 10.37 -7.29 -16.98
N VAL A 183 9.72 -7.38 -15.82
CA VAL A 183 8.82 -6.33 -15.35
C VAL A 183 9.57 -5.03 -15.03
N PHE A 184 10.74 -5.14 -14.39
CA PHE A 184 11.58 -3.96 -14.10
C PHE A 184 12.15 -3.35 -15.38
N ASP A 185 12.61 -4.16 -16.34
CA ASP A 185 13.12 -3.66 -17.63
C ASP A 185 12.03 -2.84 -18.35
N ALA A 186 10.81 -3.36 -18.45
CA ALA A 186 9.68 -2.61 -19.01
C ALA A 186 9.38 -1.32 -18.22
N CYS A 187 9.44 -1.39 -16.88
CA CYS A 187 9.21 -0.23 -16.03
C CYS A 187 10.30 0.85 -16.21
N PHE A 188 11.57 0.45 -16.29
CA PHE A 188 12.70 1.35 -16.52
C PHE A 188 12.64 2.03 -17.88
N ARG A 189 12.23 1.31 -18.93
CA ARG A 189 12.05 1.90 -20.29
C ARG A 189 10.95 2.94 -20.34
N GLU A 190 9.86 2.73 -19.57
CA GLU A 190 8.72 3.65 -19.56
C GLU A 190 8.94 4.86 -18.65
N HIS A 191 9.54 4.65 -17.48
CA HIS A 191 9.61 5.66 -16.42
C HIS A 191 11.01 6.19 -16.14
N GLY A 192 12.05 5.63 -16.76
CA GLY A 192 13.45 5.89 -16.42
C GLY A 192 13.89 5.19 -15.13
N LEU A 193 15.13 5.46 -14.69
CA LEU A 193 15.77 4.79 -13.58
C LEU A 193 15.59 5.57 -12.25
N PRO A 194 15.22 4.92 -11.14
CA PRO A 194 15.26 5.54 -9.82
C PRO A 194 16.71 5.61 -9.29
N LEU A 195 16.89 6.30 -8.15
CA LEU A 195 18.17 6.26 -7.42
C LEU A 195 18.25 5.02 -6.52
N VAL A 196 17.15 4.64 -5.91
CA VAL A 196 17.06 3.54 -4.94
C VAL A 196 15.86 2.67 -5.28
N ILE A 197 16.02 1.35 -5.16
CA ILE A 197 14.90 0.41 -5.12
C ILE A 197 14.88 -0.25 -3.74
N HIS A 198 13.79 -0.02 -3.02
CA HIS A 198 13.52 -0.59 -1.70
C HIS A 198 12.63 -1.83 -1.82
N THR A 199 13.08 -2.96 -1.26
CA THR A 199 12.36 -4.23 -1.28
C THR A 199 12.36 -4.90 0.09
N ASP A 200 11.62 -5.99 0.23
CA ASP A 200 11.80 -6.91 1.33
C ASP A 200 13.11 -7.72 1.19
N ASN A 201 13.40 -8.58 2.19
CA ASN A 201 14.58 -9.47 2.18
C ASN A 201 14.31 -10.80 1.45
N GLY A 202 13.18 -10.92 0.78
CA GLY A 202 12.77 -12.15 0.11
C GLY A 202 13.39 -12.34 -1.28
N THR A 203 13.38 -13.59 -1.74
CA THR A 203 13.64 -13.87 -3.15
C THR A 203 12.48 -13.36 -4.01
N PRO A 204 12.75 -12.85 -5.21
CA PRO A 204 14.01 -12.84 -5.94
C PRO A 204 14.86 -11.56 -5.77
N PHE A 205 14.48 -10.63 -4.89
CA PHE A 205 15.18 -9.35 -4.74
C PHE A 205 16.50 -9.47 -3.98
N ALA A 206 16.54 -10.36 -3.01
CA ALA A 206 17.71 -10.63 -2.18
C ALA A 206 18.09 -12.12 -2.19
N SER A 207 19.33 -12.42 -1.83
CA SER A 207 19.82 -13.78 -1.68
C SER A 207 20.76 -13.91 -0.48
N ARG A 208 21.19 -15.14 -0.22
CA ARG A 208 22.24 -15.41 0.79
C ARG A 208 23.67 -15.23 0.24
N ALA A 209 23.83 -14.76 -0.99
CA ALA A 209 25.16 -14.48 -1.56
C ALA A 209 25.86 -13.32 -0.83
N PRO A 210 27.18 -13.15 -1.02
CA PRO A 210 27.90 -12.00 -0.52
C PRO A 210 27.25 -10.68 -0.93
N GLY A 211 27.24 -9.70 -0.02
CA GLY A 211 26.48 -8.45 -0.22
C GLY A 211 24.96 -8.61 -0.20
N GLY A 212 24.44 -9.85 -0.03
CA GLY A 212 23.00 -10.15 -0.10
C GLY A 212 22.40 -9.99 -1.51
N LEU A 213 23.24 -9.87 -2.52
CA LEU A 213 22.82 -9.63 -3.90
C LEU A 213 22.15 -10.85 -4.53
N SER A 214 21.12 -10.59 -5.31
CA SER A 214 20.51 -11.53 -6.26
C SER A 214 20.88 -11.12 -7.69
N ARG A 215 20.61 -11.96 -8.68
CA ARG A 215 20.82 -11.56 -10.09
C ARG A 215 20.04 -10.31 -10.45
N VAL A 216 18.82 -10.16 -9.95
CA VAL A 216 17.99 -8.97 -10.17
C VAL A 216 18.64 -7.72 -9.58
N SER A 217 19.07 -7.78 -8.32
CA SER A 217 19.72 -6.62 -7.68
C SER A 217 21.13 -6.34 -8.23
N MET A 218 21.83 -7.33 -8.78
CA MET A 218 23.08 -7.11 -9.50
C MET A 218 22.89 -6.24 -10.77
N GLU A 219 21.82 -6.49 -11.54
CA GLU A 219 21.48 -5.64 -12.67
C GLU A 219 21.15 -4.20 -12.26
N TRP A 220 20.46 -4.03 -11.12
CA TRP A 220 20.21 -2.69 -10.57
C TRP A 220 21.51 -1.96 -10.22
N VAL A 221 22.46 -2.66 -9.59
CA VAL A 221 23.77 -2.07 -9.26
C VAL A 221 24.52 -1.62 -10.53
N LYS A 222 24.50 -2.40 -11.62
CA LYS A 222 25.09 -2.02 -12.91
C LYS A 222 24.42 -0.77 -13.49
N LEU A 223 23.12 -0.60 -13.28
CA LEU A 223 22.36 0.58 -13.69
C LEU A 223 22.56 1.81 -12.75
N GLY A 224 23.45 1.71 -11.78
CA GLY A 224 23.68 2.75 -10.79
C GLY A 224 22.50 2.99 -9.86
N ILE A 225 21.74 1.93 -9.55
CA ILE A 225 20.61 1.94 -8.63
C ILE A 225 21.03 1.25 -7.32
N VAL A 226 20.79 1.90 -6.21
CA VAL A 226 21.04 1.31 -4.88
C VAL A 226 19.95 0.30 -4.55
N ALA A 227 20.32 -0.94 -4.30
CA ALA A 227 19.41 -1.98 -3.82
C ALA A 227 19.29 -1.89 -2.28
N GLU A 228 18.24 -1.25 -1.80
CA GLU A 228 17.94 -1.10 -0.37
C GLU A 228 16.97 -2.19 0.09
N ARG A 229 17.12 -2.63 1.33
CA ARG A 229 16.27 -3.68 1.91
C ARG A 229 15.64 -3.22 3.22
N SER A 230 14.41 -3.67 3.47
CA SER A 230 13.74 -3.47 4.74
C SER A 230 14.60 -4.05 5.88
N ARG A 231 14.60 -3.37 7.02
CA ARG A 231 15.24 -3.90 8.22
C ARG A 231 14.59 -5.22 8.63
N PRO A 232 15.36 -6.20 9.11
CA PRO A 232 14.79 -7.45 9.60
C PRO A 232 13.70 -7.20 10.65
N ALA A 233 12.60 -7.94 10.56
CA ALA A 233 11.44 -7.86 11.46
C ALA A 233 10.78 -6.47 11.58
N SER A 234 10.92 -5.61 10.56
CA SER A 234 10.36 -4.25 10.55
C SER A 234 9.28 -4.07 9.46
N PRO A 235 8.11 -4.70 9.59
CA PRO A 235 7.03 -4.59 8.59
C PRO A 235 6.53 -3.15 8.42
N GLN A 236 6.71 -2.30 9.44
CA GLN A 236 6.37 -0.88 9.37
C GLN A 236 7.14 -0.10 8.28
N ASP A 237 8.33 -0.59 7.88
CA ASP A 237 9.12 0.03 6.80
C ASP A 237 8.40 -0.08 5.46
N ASN A 238 7.46 -1.03 5.30
CA ASN A 238 6.65 -1.22 4.10
C ASN A 238 5.17 -0.83 4.27
N GLY A 239 4.80 -0.15 5.35
CA GLY A 239 3.40 0.17 5.69
C GLY A 239 2.63 1.00 4.64
N ARG A 240 3.37 1.74 3.79
CA ARG A 240 2.80 2.49 2.65
C ARG A 240 2.34 1.53 1.56
N HIS A 241 3.15 0.55 1.24
CA HIS A 241 2.90 -0.49 0.25
C HIS A 241 1.77 -1.42 0.70
N GLU A 242 1.76 -1.82 1.97
CA GLU A 242 0.68 -2.62 2.56
C GLU A 242 -0.70 -1.96 2.45
N ARG A 243 -0.76 -0.64 2.63
CA ARG A 243 -2.01 0.14 2.47
C ARG A 243 -2.48 0.12 1.02
N MET A 244 -1.59 0.26 0.06
CA MET A 244 -1.89 0.14 -1.37
C MET A 244 -2.36 -1.27 -1.69
N HIS A 245 -1.68 -2.31 -1.22
CA HIS A 245 -2.07 -3.71 -1.36
C HIS A 245 -3.45 -4.02 -0.77
N SER A 246 -3.79 -3.42 0.38
CA SER A 246 -5.15 -3.56 0.94
C SER A 246 -6.21 -2.97 0.02
N THR A 247 -5.92 -1.83 -0.61
CA THR A 247 -6.82 -1.20 -1.59
C THR A 247 -6.95 -2.05 -2.84
N LEU A 248 -5.83 -2.52 -3.41
CA LEU A 248 -5.77 -3.41 -4.57
C LEU A 248 -6.62 -4.68 -4.33
N LYS A 249 -6.43 -5.33 -3.18
CA LYS A 249 -7.19 -6.52 -2.80
C LYS A 249 -8.70 -6.27 -2.75
N GLN A 250 -9.11 -5.14 -2.22
CA GLN A 250 -10.54 -4.80 -2.12
C GLN A 250 -11.16 -4.52 -3.49
N SER A 251 -10.40 -3.92 -4.40
CA SER A 251 -10.91 -3.49 -5.71
C SER A 251 -10.86 -4.59 -6.77
N THR A 252 -9.90 -5.54 -6.68
CA THR A 252 -9.63 -6.45 -7.81
C THR A 252 -9.61 -7.94 -7.46
N LEU A 253 -9.60 -8.30 -6.16
CA LEU A 253 -9.49 -9.69 -5.72
C LEU A 253 -10.70 -10.18 -4.92
N LYS A 254 -11.81 -9.46 -4.93
CA LYS A 254 -13.03 -9.83 -4.21
C LYS A 254 -14.29 -9.61 -5.05
N PRO A 255 -14.64 -10.59 -5.90
CA PRO A 255 -13.92 -11.82 -6.25
C PRO A 255 -12.75 -11.57 -7.22
N PRO A 256 -11.81 -12.52 -7.38
CA PRO A 256 -10.83 -12.50 -8.46
C PRO A 256 -11.50 -12.69 -9.82
N GLU A 257 -10.86 -12.23 -10.88
CA GLU A 257 -11.33 -12.42 -12.25
C GLU A 257 -11.24 -13.88 -12.72
N ARG A 258 -11.95 -14.20 -13.81
CA ARG A 258 -12.08 -15.57 -14.31
C ARG A 258 -10.73 -16.20 -14.70
N ASN A 259 -9.83 -15.43 -15.30
CA ASN A 259 -8.54 -15.89 -15.79
C ASN A 259 -7.46 -14.81 -15.67
N PRO A 260 -6.16 -15.16 -15.83
CA PRO A 260 -5.05 -14.22 -15.66
C PRO A 260 -5.11 -12.97 -16.55
N ARG A 261 -5.55 -13.12 -17.82
CA ARG A 261 -5.68 -11.99 -18.75
C ARG A 261 -6.68 -10.95 -18.24
N ARG A 262 -7.88 -11.38 -17.87
CA ARG A 262 -8.90 -10.47 -17.30
C ARG A 262 -8.45 -9.89 -15.96
N GLN A 263 -7.70 -10.67 -15.19
CA GLN A 263 -7.14 -10.18 -13.92
C GLN A 263 -6.10 -9.07 -14.17
N GLN A 264 -5.26 -9.19 -15.20
CA GLN A 264 -4.35 -8.11 -15.58
C GLN A 264 -5.13 -6.88 -16.04
N ASP A 265 -6.16 -7.04 -16.87
CA ASP A 265 -7.03 -5.93 -17.29
C ASP A 265 -7.66 -5.22 -16.06
N ALA A 266 -8.01 -5.97 -15.00
CA ALA A 266 -8.52 -5.39 -13.76
C ALA A 266 -7.43 -4.64 -12.98
N PHE A 267 -6.19 -5.12 -12.99
CA PHE A 267 -5.04 -4.42 -12.41
C PHE A 267 -4.70 -3.14 -13.17
N ASP A 268 -4.78 -3.15 -14.48
CA ASP A 268 -4.51 -1.98 -15.33
C ASP A 268 -5.57 -0.88 -15.09
N ARG A 269 -6.85 -1.27 -14.99
CA ARG A 269 -7.93 -0.33 -14.59
C ARG A 269 -7.71 0.23 -13.19
N PHE A 270 -7.33 -0.63 -12.24
CA PHE A 270 -7.01 -0.19 -10.88
C PHE A 270 -5.82 0.76 -10.85
N GLN A 271 -4.74 0.47 -11.59
CA GLN A 271 -3.56 1.33 -11.69
C GLN A 271 -3.92 2.70 -12.24
N HIS A 272 -4.76 2.74 -13.28
CA HIS A 272 -5.25 3.99 -13.85
C HIS A 272 -6.08 4.79 -12.83
N GLU A 273 -7.10 4.18 -12.22
CA GLU A 273 -7.93 4.80 -11.18
C GLU A 273 -7.08 5.30 -10.00
N TYR A 274 -6.16 4.47 -9.53
CA TYR A 274 -5.28 4.77 -8.40
C TYR A 274 -4.42 6.01 -8.67
N ASN A 275 -3.85 6.10 -9.87
CA ASN A 275 -2.92 7.16 -10.25
C ASN A 275 -3.62 8.46 -10.65
N HIS A 276 -4.74 8.37 -11.37
CA HIS A 276 -5.33 9.54 -12.05
C HIS A 276 -6.64 10.02 -11.41
N GLU A 277 -7.32 9.16 -10.66
CA GLU A 277 -8.63 9.54 -10.11
C GLU A 277 -8.66 9.63 -8.59
N ARG A 278 -7.85 8.79 -7.91
CA ARG A 278 -7.93 8.62 -6.46
C ARG A 278 -7.22 9.73 -5.70
N PRO A 279 -7.92 10.56 -4.87
CA PRO A 279 -7.27 11.52 -3.99
C PRO A 279 -6.46 10.83 -2.88
N HIS A 280 -5.27 11.35 -2.58
CA HIS A 280 -4.39 10.85 -1.53
C HIS A 280 -4.18 11.89 -0.43
N GLU A 281 -4.60 11.56 0.80
CA GLU A 281 -4.48 12.44 1.96
C GLU A 281 -3.04 12.89 2.22
N SER A 282 -2.06 11.97 2.03
CA SER A 282 -0.64 12.29 2.19
C SER A 282 -0.07 13.22 1.11
N LEU A 283 -0.84 13.49 0.05
CA LEU A 283 -0.50 14.39 -1.04
C LEU A 283 -1.40 15.63 -1.04
N GLY A 284 -2.00 15.97 0.11
CA GLY A 284 -2.95 17.09 0.19
C GLY A 284 -4.21 16.86 -0.65
N ASP A 285 -4.67 15.63 -0.75
CA ASP A 285 -5.79 15.16 -1.58
C ASP A 285 -5.56 15.27 -3.11
N ALA A 286 -4.31 15.55 -3.56
CA ALA A 286 -3.94 15.42 -4.96
C ALA A 286 -3.89 13.96 -5.41
N THR A 287 -3.95 13.71 -6.72
CA THR A 287 -3.72 12.39 -7.30
C THR A 287 -2.22 12.11 -7.45
N PRO A 288 -1.78 10.84 -7.41
CA PRO A 288 -0.38 10.49 -7.64
C PRO A 288 0.19 11.04 -8.94
N SER A 289 -0.59 11.02 -10.02
CA SER A 289 -0.17 11.56 -11.33
C SER A 289 0.09 13.07 -11.33
N ALA A 290 -0.56 13.82 -10.47
CA ALA A 290 -0.28 15.25 -10.31
C ALA A 290 1.11 15.51 -9.71
N CYS A 291 1.60 14.58 -8.89
CA CYS A 291 2.87 14.68 -8.16
C CYS A 291 4.03 13.92 -8.83
N TYR A 292 3.75 13.04 -9.80
CA TYR A 292 4.74 12.21 -10.46
C TYR A 292 5.23 12.82 -11.78
N ARG A 293 6.51 12.64 -12.05
CA ARG A 293 7.15 12.87 -13.36
C ARG A 293 8.14 11.73 -13.62
N PRO A 294 8.30 11.28 -14.87
CA PRO A 294 9.32 10.28 -15.23
C PRO A 294 10.72 10.72 -14.81
N SER A 295 11.58 9.75 -14.54
CA SER A 295 12.97 10.03 -14.17
C SER A 295 13.74 10.66 -15.33
N PRO A 296 14.62 11.65 -15.05
CA PRO A 296 15.52 12.19 -16.08
C PRO A 296 16.65 11.21 -16.44
N ARG A 297 16.78 10.07 -15.74
CA ARG A 297 17.77 9.02 -16.00
C ARG A 297 17.13 7.96 -16.92
N PRO A 298 17.36 7.98 -18.25
CA PRO A 298 16.77 7.00 -19.14
C PRO A 298 17.40 5.62 -18.96
N MET A 299 16.66 4.56 -19.27
CA MET A 299 17.22 3.21 -19.38
C MET A 299 18.27 3.18 -20.52
N PRO A 300 19.54 2.80 -20.25
CA PRO A 300 20.56 2.73 -21.29
C PRO A 300 20.25 1.59 -22.28
N ARG A 301 20.68 1.73 -23.52
CA ARG A 301 20.52 0.68 -24.55
C ARG A 301 21.29 -0.60 -24.23
N GLN A 302 22.42 -0.45 -23.57
CA GLN A 302 23.25 -1.56 -23.06
C GLN A 302 23.53 -1.29 -21.58
N VAL A 303 23.37 -2.31 -20.75
CA VAL A 303 23.71 -2.24 -19.33
C VAL A 303 25.23 -2.00 -19.24
N PRO A 304 25.69 -0.94 -18.56
CA PRO A 304 27.13 -0.64 -18.48
C PRO A 304 27.87 -1.69 -17.66
N GLU A 305 29.16 -1.83 -17.95
CA GLU A 305 30.07 -2.56 -17.04
C GLU A 305 30.34 -1.69 -15.81
N LEU A 306 30.64 -2.37 -14.69
CA LEU A 306 30.97 -1.68 -13.44
C LEU A 306 32.38 -1.07 -13.55
N GLU A 307 32.50 0.17 -13.19
CA GLU A 307 33.76 0.87 -13.03
C GLU A 307 34.25 0.78 -11.58
N TYR A 308 35.57 0.71 -11.42
CA TYR A 308 36.21 0.63 -10.11
C TYR A 308 37.24 1.76 -10.00
N ALA A 309 37.51 2.20 -8.78
CA ALA A 309 38.54 3.19 -8.53
C ALA A 309 39.95 2.65 -8.89
N ASP A 310 40.87 3.55 -9.18
CA ASP A 310 42.25 3.21 -9.65
C ASP A 310 43.05 2.39 -8.60
N ASP A 311 42.67 2.45 -7.33
CA ASP A 311 43.26 1.66 -6.26
C ASP A 311 42.76 0.21 -6.21
N CYS A 312 41.80 -0.16 -7.05
CA CYS A 312 41.23 -1.52 -7.10
C CYS A 312 41.91 -2.37 -8.16
N GLU A 313 42.33 -3.57 -7.78
CA GLU A 313 42.66 -4.61 -8.74
C GLU A 313 41.40 -5.28 -9.26
N VAL A 314 41.10 -5.11 -10.54
CA VAL A 314 39.89 -5.69 -11.16
C VAL A 314 40.16 -7.11 -11.60
N ARG A 315 39.35 -8.09 -11.18
CA ARG A 315 39.46 -9.51 -11.50
C ARG A 315 38.13 -10.09 -11.98
N ARG A 316 38.23 -10.86 -13.08
CA ARG A 316 37.06 -11.60 -13.59
C ARG A 316 36.82 -12.86 -12.78
N VAL A 317 35.56 -13.08 -12.41
CA VAL A 317 35.13 -14.31 -11.71
C VAL A 317 35.02 -15.47 -12.69
N SER A 318 35.59 -16.62 -12.35
CA SER A 318 35.47 -17.86 -13.14
C SER A 318 34.02 -18.39 -13.13
N GLN A 319 33.75 -19.35 -14.01
CA GLN A 319 32.45 -20.05 -14.04
C GLN A 319 32.10 -20.68 -12.67
N GLN A 320 33.08 -21.15 -11.93
CA GLN A 320 32.92 -21.76 -10.60
C GLN A 320 32.87 -20.71 -9.48
N GLY A 321 32.71 -19.43 -9.76
CA GLY A 321 32.58 -18.40 -8.73
C GLY A 321 33.88 -18.00 -8.02
N SER A 322 35.08 -18.26 -8.61
CA SER A 322 36.37 -17.95 -8.02
C SER A 322 37.09 -16.82 -8.74
N VAL A 323 37.86 -16.03 -8.01
CA VAL A 323 38.80 -15.02 -8.53
C VAL A 323 40.22 -15.55 -8.43
N LYS A 324 41.07 -15.21 -9.42
CA LYS A 324 42.52 -15.53 -9.38
C LYS A 324 43.26 -14.34 -8.77
N MET A 325 44.01 -14.61 -7.68
CA MET A 325 44.84 -13.64 -6.99
C MET A 325 46.17 -14.23 -6.62
N ARG A 326 47.29 -13.56 -6.91
CA ARG A 326 48.64 -14.00 -6.58
C ARG A 326 48.91 -15.49 -6.91
N GLY A 327 48.46 -15.93 -8.08
CA GLY A 327 48.68 -17.30 -8.56
C GLY A 327 47.66 -18.35 -8.10
N ALA A 328 46.88 -18.08 -7.05
CA ALA A 328 45.86 -18.99 -6.52
C ALA A 328 44.43 -18.55 -6.83
N ARG A 329 43.48 -19.46 -6.67
CA ARG A 329 42.04 -19.21 -6.85
C ARG A 329 41.34 -19.17 -5.50
N THR A 330 40.58 -18.11 -5.26
CA THR A 330 39.74 -17.95 -4.07
C THR A 330 38.29 -17.97 -4.47
N PHE A 331 37.51 -18.86 -3.90
CA PHE A 331 36.08 -18.93 -4.13
C PHE A 331 35.37 -17.76 -3.45
N VAL A 332 34.51 -17.05 -4.18
CA VAL A 332 33.68 -15.95 -3.67
C VAL A 332 32.21 -16.35 -3.67
N SER A 333 31.64 -16.60 -4.86
CA SER A 333 30.29 -17.13 -5.05
C SER A 333 30.01 -17.35 -6.54
N GLU A 334 29.25 -18.39 -6.87
CA GLU A 334 28.82 -18.71 -8.23
C GLU A 334 27.88 -17.64 -8.84
N ILE A 335 27.19 -16.86 -8.01
CA ILE A 335 26.28 -15.80 -8.51
C ILE A 335 27.01 -14.75 -9.32
N PHE A 336 28.29 -14.52 -9.04
CA PHE A 336 29.17 -13.56 -9.75
C PHE A 336 29.91 -14.18 -10.93
N ALA A 337 29.59 -15.43 -11.33
CA ALA A 337 30.25 -16.05 -12.47
C ALA A 337 30.26 -15.14 -13.69
N TYR A 338 31.47 -14.97 -14.27
CA TYR A 338 31.76 -14.08 -15.42
C TYR A 338 31.72 -12.58 -15.15
N GLU A 339 31.32 -12.13 -13.95
CA GLU A 339 31.34 -10.73 -13.54
C GLU A 339 32.76 -10.26 -13.19
N TRP A 340 32.94 -8.94 -13.22
CA TRP A 340 34.17 -8.30 -12.75
C TRP A 340 33.99 -7.83 -11.31
N LEU A 341 35.00 -8.12 -10.45
CA LEU A 341 35.03 -7.67 -9.06
C LEU A 341 36.24 -6.75 -8.86
N GLY A 342 36.05 -5.70 -8.07
CA GLY A 342 37.11 -4.85 -7.57
C GLY A 342 37.71 -5.44 -6.29
N LEU A 343 39.04 -5.56 -6.23
CA LEU A 343 39.77 -5.96 -5.07
C LEU A 343 40.57 -4.75 -4.58
N ARG A 344 40.06 -4.07 -3.55
CA ARG A 344 40.72 -2.90 -2.97
C ARG A 344 41.69 -3.34 -1.88
N PRO A 345 43.01 -3.07 -1.97
CA PRO A 345 43.96 -3.47 -0.96
C PRO A 345 43.70 -2.72 0.36
N LEU A 346 43.67 -3.41 1.48
CA LEU A 346 43.61 -2.85 2.81
C LEU A 346 45.00 -2.88 3.47
N ASP A 347 45.76 -3.95 3.22
CA ASP A 347 47.16 -4.10 3.54
C ASP A 347 47.80 -5.12 2.54
N GLU A 348 49.04 -5.59 2.79
CA GLU A 348 49.71 -6.56 1.95
C GLU A 348 48.99 -7.92 1.87
N ARG A 349 48.12 -8.24 2.83
CA ARG A 349 47.44 -9.54 2.98
C ARG A 349 45.95 -9.47 2.65
N TYR A 350 45.27 -8.43 3.06
CA TYR A 350 43.81 -8.35 2.99
C TYR A 350 43.35 -7.39 1.91
N PHE A 351 42.29 -7.81 1.19
CA PHE A 351 41.60 -7.03 0.15
C PHE A 351 40.11 -6.96 0.43
N GLU A 352 39.54 -5.78 0.31
CA GLU A 352 38.10 -5.62 0.27
C GLU A 352 37.58 -6.04 -1.11
N VAL A 353 36.55 -6.89 -1.16
CA VAL A 353 35.96 -7.40 -2.38
C VAL A 353 34.70 -6.62 -2.68
N LEU A 354 34.64 -5.99 -3.83
CA LEU A 354 33.59 -5.07 -4.24
C LEU A 354 32.89 -5.56 -5.52
N TYR A 355 31.56 -5.33 -5.58
CA TYR A 355 30.77 -5.38 -6.80
C TYR A 355 30.17 -3.99 -7.04
N GLY A 356 30.84 -3.19 -7.89
CA GLY A 356 30.58 -1.76 -7.96
C GLY A 356 30.70 -1.10 -6.57
N PRO A 357 29.70 -0.38 -6.09
CA PRO A 357 29.72 0.23 -4.75
C PRO A 357 29.41 -0.74 -3.61
N VAL A 358 29.02 -1.98 -3.91
CA VAL A 358 28.57 -2.94 -2.90
C VAL A 358 29.74 -3.77 -2.38
N ARG A 359 30.01 -3.66 -1.08
CA ARG A 359 30.98 -4.52 -0.41
C ARG A 359 30.44 -5.94 -0.26
N LEU A 360 31.16 -6.90 -0.82
CA LEU A 360 30.83 -8.34 -0.74
C LEU A 360 31.44 -8.99 0.50
N GLY A 361 32.63 -8.55 0.89
CA GLY A 361 33.42 -9.11 1.97
C GLY A 361 34.90 -8.82 1.81
N PHE A 362 35.74 -9.73 2.28
CA PHE A 362 37.19 -9.58 2.35
C PHE A 362 37.89 -10.84 1.86
N LEU A 363 38.98 -10.67 1.16
CA LEU A 363 39.86 -11.76 0.68
C LEU A 363 41.16 -11.72 1.45
N ASP A 364 41.57 -12.88 2.00
CA ASP A 364 42.87 -13.11 2.56
C ASP A 364 43.79 -13.71 1.46
N ALA A 365 44.71 -12.91 0.96
CA ALA A 365 45.57 -13.32 -0.15
C ALA A 365 46.65 -14.33 0.26
N ARG A 366 46.91 -14.52 1.55
CA ARG A 366 47.89 -15.50 2.07
C ARG A 366 47.22 -16.86 2.24
N GLU A 367 46.02 -16.90 2.85
CA GLU A 367 45.29 -18.14 3.10
C GLU A 367 44.36 -18.52 1.93
N HIS A 368 44.22 -17.65 0.91
CA HIS A 368 43.34 -17.82 -0.24
C HIS A 368 41.87 -18.09 0.16
N THR A 369 41.39 -17.37 1.19
CA THR A 369 40.06 -17.52 1.73
C THR A 369 39.26 -16.23 1.57
N PHE A 370 37.94 -16.39 1.41
CA PHE A 370 36.98 -15.27 1.36
C PHE A 370 36.17 -15.24 2.66
N HIS A 371 36.08 -14.08 3.29
CA HIS A 371 35.35 -13.82 4.51
C HIS A 371 34.28 -12.77 4.27
N ARG A 372 33.03 -13.04 4.63
CA ARG A 372 31.95 -12.05 4.55
C ARG A 372 32.11 -10.88 5.52
N ALA A 373 32.73 -11.18 6.66
CA ALA A 373 33.08 -10.18 7.68
C ALA A 373 34.44 -10.57 8.29
N LEU A 374 35.22 -9.58 8.69
CA LEU A 374 36.44 -9.78 9.45
C LEU A 374 36.15 -9.79 10.96
N HIS A 375 36.96 -10.54 11.72
CA HIS A 375 36.92 -10.50 13.17
C HIS A 375 37.20 -9.09 13.71
N LEU A 376 36.55 -8.67 14.80
CA LEU A 376 36.60 -7.32 15.33
C LEU A 376 38.03 -6.78 15.53
N ALA A 377 38.95 -7.62 16.08
CA ALA A 377 40.36 -7.22 16.30
C ALA A 377 41.06 -6.91 14.97
N LEU A 378 40.76 -7.67 13.89
CA LEU A 378 41.36 -7.45 12.57
C LEU A 378 40.78 -6.20 11.92
N ARG A 379 39.47 -5.93 12.06
CA ARG A 379 38.83 -4.68 11.60
C ARG A 379 39.47 -3.45 12.21
N ARG A 380 39.67 -3.47 13.54
CA ARG A 380 40.36 -2.36 14.25
C ARG A 380 41.78 -2.15 13.74
N ARG A 381 42.56 -3.24 13.54
CA ARG A 381 43.92 -3.16 13.00
C ARG A 381 43.95 -2.55 11.60
N LEU A 382 42.96 -2.82 10.76
CA LEU A 382 42.85 -2.33 9.39
C LEU A 382 42.17 -0.96 9.29
N GLY A 383 41.81 -0.32 10.41
CA GLY A 383 41.14 0.98 10.41
C GLY A 383 39.72 0.96 9.89
N LEU A 384 39.07 -0.22 9.85
CA LEU A 384 37.69 -0.37 9.41
C LEU A 384 36.75 -0.17 10.59
N GLU A 385 36.51 1.08 10.99
CA GLU A 385 35.49 1.43 11.97
C GLU A 385 34.09 1.15 11.41
N GLU A 386 33.11 0.90 12.30
CA GLU A 386 31.71 0.67 11.89
C GLU A 386 31.14 1.94 11.25
N ALA A 387 30.71 1.81 9.99
CA ALA A 387 29.83 2.76 9.36
C ALA A 387 28.37 2.40 9.69
#